data_22fd2d678ea9db360c17d75905adee49
#
_entry.id   22fd2d678ea9db360c17d75905adee49
#
_cell.length_a   1.000
_cell.length_b   1.000
_cell.length_c   1.000
_cell.angle_alpha   90.00
_cell.angle_beta   90.00
_cell.angle_gamma   90.00
#
_symmetry.space_group_name_H-M   'P 1'
#
loop_
_entity.id
_entity.type
_entity.pdbx_description
1 polymer ?
#
loop_
_entity_poly.entity_id
_entity_poly.type
_entity_poly.pdbx_seq_one_letter_code
_entity_poly.pdbx_strand_id
1 'polypeptide(L)'
;LVWAFLGAGEPPQLPPLPFMSKGPEGRSWWRMTVNCNWLQGFEGALDTVHLNFLHSGWSDPERKEQVLPPAPVYEIEQTGYGLRTAGIRRPGGDTIHFRVAEFIAPFYGFSASRQPDIPTDCSCFISVPVDDSTHMLFFGVWDETGTVTPMDRYFAGLDPDDLLAGDFHRGNNWGQDREAMAGGHFSGFTRSVLHEDLGVQ
;
A
#
# COMPACT_ATOMS: atom_id res chain seq x y z
N LEU A 1 -1.85 -0.04 -18.15
CA LEU A 1 -1.98 1.39 -17.84
C LEU A 1 -1.78 2.19 -19.12
N VAL A 2 -2.65 3.16 -19.36
CA VAL A 2 -2.55 4.14 -20.45
C VAL A 2 -2.25 5.49 -19.81
N TRP A 3 -1.23 6.17 -20.31
CA TRP A 3 -0.84 7.49 -19.87
C TRP A 3 -1.28 8.52 -20.90
N ALA A 4 -1.93 9.58 -20.47
CA ALA A 4 -2.37 10.67 -21.32
C ALA A 4 -1.84 12.01 -20.80
N PHE A 5 -1.26 12.81 -21.66
CA PHE A 5 -0.89 14.18 -21.38
C PHE A 5 -2.03 15.09 -21.83
N LEU A 6 -2.58 15.85 -20.90
CA LEU A 6 -3.70 16.78 -21.14
C LEU A 6 -3.28 18.25 -21.12
N GLY A 7 -1.99 18.53 -21.03
CA GLY A 7 -1.42 19.88 -21.04
C GLY A 7 -1.31 20.47 -22.44
N ALA A 8 -0.99 21.77 -22.50
CA ALA A 8 -0.65 22.45 -23.73
C ALA A 8 0.84 22.22 -24.07
N GLY A 9 1.14 22.11 -25.37
CA GLY A 9 2.50 21.93 -25.87
C GLY A 9 2.90 20.45 -26.05
N GLU A 10 4.20 20.22 -26.21
CA GLU A 10 4.73 18.87 -26.37
C GLU A 10 4.68 18.09 -25.04
N PRO A 11 4.25 16.81 -25.05
CA PRO A 11 4.21 16.03 -23.83
C PRO A 11 5.63 15.81 -23.29
N PRO A 12 5.84 15.91 -21.96
CA PRO A 12 7.10 15.49 -21.36
C PRO A 12 7.33 14.00 -21.55
N GLN A 13 8.57 13.58 -21.49
CA GLN A 13 8.87 12.15 -21.43
C GLN A 13 8.25 11.54 -20.17
N LEU A 14 7.67 10.36 -20.34
CA LEU A 14 7.20 9.59 -19.20
C LEU A 14 8.39 9.28 -18.29
N PRO A 15 8.31 9.58 -16.96
CA PRO A 15 9.40 9.29 -16.05
C PRO A 15 9.73 7.79 -16.05
N PRO A 16 10.99 7.42 -15.91
CA PRO A 16 11.40 6.01 -15.87
C PRO A 16 10.99 5.37 -14.53
N LEU A 17 9.72 5.00 -14.40
CA LEU A 17 9.22 4.35 -13.20
C LEU A 17 9.83 2.95 -13.07
N PRO A 18 10.32 2.55 -11.89
CA PRO A 18 11.12 1.33 -11.70
C PRO A 18 10.45 0.05 -12.23
N PHE A 19 9.15 -0.08 -12.01
CA PHE A 19 8.38 -1.25 -12.45
C PHE A 19 8.20 -1.36 -13.97
N MET A 20 8.46 -0.29 -14.75
CA MET A 20 8.27 -0.31 -16.21
C MET A 20 9.30 -1.16 -16.93
N SER A 21 10.48 -1.31 -16.33
CA SER A 21 11.57 -2.13 -16.87
C SER A 21 11.40 -3.63 -16.57
N LYS A 22 10.41 -4.02 -15.76
CA LYS A 22 10.22 -5.40 -15.34
C LYS A 22 9.28 -6.15 -16.29
N GLY A 23 9.61 -7.40 -16.58
CA GLY A 23 8.73 -8.33 -17.29
C GLY A 23 7.48 -8.70 -16.48
N PRO A 24 6.52 -9.43 -17.09
CA PRO A 24 5.30 -9.85 -16.40
C PRO A 24 5.57 -10.67 -15.13
N GLU A 25 6.61 -11.49 -15.13
CA GLU A 25 7.02 -12.33 -14.00
C GLU A 25 7.63 -11.54 -12.83
N GLY A 26 8.16 -10.35 -13.14
CA GLY A 26 8.82 -9.48 -12.16
C GLY A 26 7.92 -8.43 -11.55
N ARG A 27 6.62 -8.45 -11.85
CA ARG A 27 5.66 -7.47 -11.33
C ARG A 27 4.24 -8.03 -11.28
N SER A 28 3.45 -7.56 -10.31
CA SER A 28 2.02 -7.84 -10.20
C SER A 28 1.23 -6.58 -9.90
N TRP A 29 0.00 -6.50 -10.40
CA TRP A 29 -0.85 -5.33 -10.28
C TRP A 29 -2.28 -5.71 -9.95
N TRP A 30 -2.89 -4.88 -9.11
CA TRP A 30 -4.30 -4.91 -8.76
C TRP A 30 -4.86 -3.51 -8.89
N ARG A 31 -6.17 -3.41 -9.10
CA ARG A 31 -6.88 -2.13 -9.10
C ARG A 31 -8.18 -2.23 -8.35
N MET A 32 -8.67 -1.08 -7.91
CA MET A 32 -9.98 -0.95 -7.30
C MET A 32 -10.48 0.49 -7.39
N THR A 33 -11.79 0.66 -7.40
CA THR A 33 -12.43 1.96 -7.19
C THR A 33 -12.65 2.16 -5.71
N VAL A 34 -12.21 3.30 -5.19
CA VAL A 34 -12.29 3.65 -3.77
C VAL A 34 -13.18 4.86 -3.60
N ASN A 35 -14.18 4.77 -2.70
CA ASN A 35 -15.17 5.81 -2.44
C ASN A 35 -14.69 6.78 -1.36
N CYS A 36 -13.52 7.35 -1.55
CA CYS A 36 -13.01 8.47 -0.77
C CYS A 36 -12.13 9.37 -1.65
N ASN A 37 -11.78 10.55 -1.13
CA ASN A 37 -10.84 11.44 -1.83
C ASN A 37 -9.48 10.77 -2.00
N TRP A 38 -8.86 10.94 -3.16
CA TRP A 38 -7.58 10.31 -3.50
C TRP A 38 -6.46 10.61 -2.50
N LEU A 39 -6.46 11.82 -1.92
CA LEU A 39 -5.44 12.22 -0.94
C LEU A 39 -5.57 11.42 0.36
N GLN A 40 -6.80 11.16 0.82
CA GLN A 40 -7.04 10.35 2.01
C GLN A 40 -6.53 8.91 1.84
N GLY A 41 -6.85 8.28 0.71
CA GLY A 41 -6.28 6.95 0.39
C GLY A 41 -4.76 6.98 0.27
N PHE A 42 -4.23 8.09 -0.21
CA PHE A 42 -2.80 8.28 -0.39
C PHE A 42 -2.05 8.47 0.95
N GLU A 43 -2.63 9.20 1.89
CA GLU A 43 -2.09 9.37 3.24
C GLU A 43 -1.86 8.02 3.93
N GLY A 44 -2.81 7.07 3.78
CA GLY A 44 -2.66 5.70 4.26
C GLY A 44 -1.45 4.99 3.65
N ALA A 45 -1.18 5.18 2.37
CA ALA A 45 -0.05 4.55 1.69
C ALA A 45 1.32 5.04 2.20
N LEU A 46 1.40 6.27 2.71
CA LEU A 46 2.63 6.87 3.26
C LEU A 46 2.80 6.63 4.75
N ASP A 47 1.72 6.38 5.48
CA ASP A 47 1.78 6.14 6.91
C ASP A 47 2.41 4.78 7.23
N THR A 48 3.29 4.74 8.22
CA THR A 48 3.88 3.50 8.73
C THR A 48 3.33 3.08 10.09
N VAL A 49 2.49 3.93 10.72
CA VAL A 49 1.95 3.66 12.05
C VAL A 49 0.81 2.66 11.97
N HIS A 50 -0.13 2.85 11.05
CA HIS A 50 -1.31 2.01 10.91
C HIS A 50 -0.96 0.53 10.69
N LEU A 51 0.16 0.24 10.02
CA LEU A 51 0.60 -1.14 9.76
C LEU A 51 0.70 -2.01 11.01
N ASN A 52 1.12 -1.41 12.14
CA ASN A 52 1.31 -2.15 13.39
C ASN A 52 -0.01 -2.39 14.14
N PHE A 53 -1.04 -1.63 13.83
CA PHE A 53 -2.36 -1.73 14.46
C PHE A 53 -3.38 -2.36 13.52
N LEU A 54 -3.63 -1.70 12.41
CA LEU A 54 -4.66 -2.10 11.47
C LEU A 54 -4.37 -3.48 10.86
N HIS A 55 -3.14 -3.66 10.37
CA HIS A 55 -2.73 -4.91 9.73
C HIS A 55 -2.12 -5.95 10.69
N SER A 56 -2.30 -5.76 11.99
CA SER A 56 -1.76 -6.69 12.99
C SER A 56 -2.29 -8.13 12.85
N GLY A 57 -3.49 -8.30 12.33
CA GLY A 57 -4.09 -9.61 12.02
C GLY A 57 -3.39 -10.37 10.90
N TRP A 58 -2.67 -9.69 10.02
CA TRP A 58 -1.94 -10.26 8.89
C TRP A 58 -0.47 -10.54 9.20
N SER A 59 -0.01 -10.13 10.38
CA SER A 59 1.36 -10.40 10.83
C SER A 59 1.58 -11.89 10.98
N ASP A 60 2.76 -12.36 10.58
CA ASP A 60 3.18 -13.73 10.81
C ASP A 60 3.23 -14.01 12.32
N PRO A 61 2.49 -15.02 12.83
CA PRO A 61 2.51 -15.36 14.24
C PRO A 61 3.91 -15.68 14.78
N GLU A 62 4.79 -16.20 13.95
CA GLU A 62 6.18 -16.51 14.30
C GLU A 62 7.05 -15.25 14.40
N ARG A 63 6.60 -14.14 13.80
CA ARG A 63 7.29 -12.83 13.84
C ARG A 63 6.76 -11.88 14.92
N LYS A 64 5.78 -12.29 15.73
CA LYS A 64 5.23 -11.48 16.84
C LYS A 64 6.28 -11.07 17.88
N GLU A 65 7.43 -11.72 17.90
CA GLU A 65 8.54 -11.35 18.77
C GLU A 65 9.25 -10.05 18.35
N GLN A 66 9.02 -9.58 17.13
CA GLN A 66 9.52 -8.28 16.65
C GLN A 66 8.42 -7.23 16.63
N VAL A 67 7.73 -7.06 17.74
CA VAL A 67 6.78 -5.94 17.88
C VAL A 67 7.58 -4.65 17.87
N LEU A 68 7.60 -4.00 16.71
CA LEU A 68 8.20 -2.68 16.59
C LEU A 68 7.45 -1.69 17.49
N PRO A 69 8.15 -0.73 18.12
CA PRO A 69 7.47 0.36 18.81
C PRO A 69 6.41 0.99 17.90
N PRO A 70 5.19 1.22 18.39
CA PRO A 70 4.09 1.64 17.53
C PRO A 70 4.33 2.99 16.85
N ALA A 71 4.94 3.94 17.56
CA ALA A 71 5.18 5.29 17.05
C ALA A 71 6.62 5.46 16.55
N PRO A 72 6.85 5.71 15.27
CA PRO A 72 8.13 6.13 14.75
C PRO A 72 8.39 7.62 15.02
N VAL A 73 9.65 8.00 14.98
CA VAL A 73 10.02 9.39 14.72
C VAL A 73 10.07 9.56 13.21
N TYR A 74 9.39 10.58 12.70
CA TYR A 74 9.41 10.88 11.26
C TYR A 74 10.47 11.91 10.92
N GLU A 75 11.22 11.63 9.86
CA GLU A 75 12.01 12.60 9.13
C GLU A 75 11.38 12.79 7.75
N ILE A 76 11.26 14.06 7.32
CA ILE A 76 10.60 14.41 6.05
C ILE A 76 11.53 15.30 5.26
N GLU A 77 11.77 14.93 4.00
CA GLU A 77 12.55 15.68 3.04
C GLU A 77 11.65 16.12 1.89
N GLN A 78 11.67 17.40 1.56
CA GLN A 78 11.08 17.89 0.31
C GLN A 78 12.07 17.64 -0.82
N THR A 79 11.61 16.98 -1.88
CA THR A 79 12.40 16.67 -3.08
C THR A 79 11.95 17.50 -4.28
N GLY A 80 12.68 17.44 -5.38
CA GLY A 80 12.26 18.08 -6.63
C GLY A 80 11.03 17.42 -7.30
N TYR A 81 10.62 16.24 -6.82
CA TYR A 81 9.48 15.49 -7.37
C TYR A 81 8.32 15.32 -6.37
N GLY A 82 8.50 15.71 -5.10
CA GLY A 82 7.49 15.56 -4.06
C GLY A 82 8.09 15.51 -2.66
N LEU A 83 7.84 14.42 -1.92
CA LEU A 83 8.30 14.24 -0.54
C LEU A 83 8.92 12.86 -0.37
N ARG A 84 9.93 12.77 0.48
CA ARG A 84 10.45 11.51 1.04
C ARG A 84 10.23 11.51 2.54
N THR A 85 9.68 10.42 3.07
CA THR A 85 9.47 10.25 4.51
C THR A 85 10.25 9.05 5.01
N ALA A 86 10.80 9.14 6.22
CA ALA A 86 11.43 8.03 6.91
C ALA A 86 10.82 7.88 8.30
N GLY A 87 10.11 6.79 8.52
CA GLY A 87 9.61 6.40 9.84
C GLY A 87 10.66 5.59 10.59
N ILE A 88 11.28 6.17 11.61
CA ILE A 88 12.41 5.62 12.35
C ILE A 88 11.95 5.05 13.69
N ARG A 89 12.22 3.79 13.94
CA ARG A 89 11.92 3.09 15.19
C ARG A 89 13.18 2.53 15.83
N ARG A 90 13.22 2.55 17.16
CA ARG A 90 14.32 1.99 17.94
C ARG A 90 13.75 0.92 18.89
N PRO A 91 13.67 -0.35 18.45
CA PRO A 91 13.08 -1.42 19.25
C PRO A 91 13.90 -1.82 20.48
N GLY A 92 15.15 -1.38 20.57
CA GLY A 92 16.05 -1.64 21.67
C GLY A 92 17.44 -2.09 21.21
N GLY A 93 18.42 -2.05 22.11
CA GLY A 93 19.83 -2.30 21.78
C GLY A 93 20.35 -1.31 20.73
N ASP A 94 21.26 -1.79 19.87
CA ASP A 94 21.85 -1.01 18.78
C ASP A 94 21.04 -1.08 17.46
N THR A 95 19.81 -1.64 17.51
CA THR A 95 19.00 -1.82 16.32
C THR A 95 18.19 -0.57 16.00
N ILE A 96 18.27 -0.13 14.74
CA ILE A 96 17.41 0.90 14.18
C ILE A 96 16.62 0.29 13.04
N HIS A 97 15.31 0.41 13.11
CA HIS A 97 14.42 0.06 12.01
C HIS A 97 13.90 1.34 11.36
N PHE A 98 14.04 1.47 10.07
CA PHE A 98 13.47 2.59 9.33
C PHE A 98 12.72 2.09 8.10
N ARG A 99 11.64 2.77 7.80
CA ARG A 99 10.85 2.55 6.58
C ARG A 99 10.77 3.85 5.82
N VAL A 100 11.21 3.81 4.57
CA VAL A 100 11.16 4.96 3.66
C VAL A 100 9.94 4.82 2.77
N ALA A 101 9.20 5.93 2.63
CA ALA A 101 8.15 6.06 1.63
C ALA A 101 8.35 7.36 0.85
N GLU A 102 8.00 7.35 -0.42
CA GLU A 102 8.14 8.50 -1.31
C GLU A 102 6.79 8.87 -1.93
N PHE A 103 6.45 10.12 -1.85
CA PHE A 103 5.43 10.74 -2.66
C PHE A 103 6.06 11.33 -3.92
N ILE A 104 5.63 10.88 -5.07
CA ILE A 104 6.00 11.46 -6.35
C ILE A 104 4.75 12.08 -6.97
N ALA A 105 4.79 13.40 -7.13
CA ALA A 105 3.66 14.13 -7.70
C ALA A 105 3.34 13.62 -9.13
N PRO A 106 2.08 13.58 -9.54
CA PRO A 106 0.92 14.10 -8.79
C PRO A 106 0.27 13.08 -7.84
N PHE A 107 0.45 11.75 -7.98
CA PHE A 107 -0.34 10.76 -7.26
C PHE A 107 0.34 9.39 -7.10
N TYR A 108 1.67 9.34 -7.10
CA TYR A 108 2.41 8.10 -6.89
C TYR A 108 2.95 8.01 -5.47
N GLY A 109 2.74 6.87 -4.82
CA GLY A 109 3.34 6.50 -3.55
C GLY A 109 4.23 5.28 -3.71
N PHE A 110 5.48 5.39 -3.35
CA PHE A 110 6.41 4.27 -3.32
C PHE A 110 6.77 3.93 -1.89
N SER A 111 6.75 2.64 -1.57
CA SER A 111 7.17 2.13 -0.28
C SER A 111 8.17 1.01 -0.49
N ALA A 112 9.35 1.16 0.07
CA ALA A 112 10.30 0.06 0.17
C ALA A 112 9.79 -0.92 1.22
N SER A 113 9.52 -2.15 0.82
CA SER A 113 9.08 -3.20 1.74
C SER A 113 10.07 -4.36 1.82
N ARG A 114 11.35 -4.03 1.79
CA ARG A 114 12.40 -5.03 1.96
C ARG A 114 12.35 -5.58 3.37
N GLN A 115 11.86 -6.79 3.48
CA GLN A 115 12.00 -7.61 4.67
C GLN A 115 13.08 -8.66 4.38
N PRO A 116 13.89 -9.08 5.37
CA PRO A 116 14.99 -10.02 5.13
C PRO A 116 14.60 -11.30 4.37
N ASP A 117 13.36 -11.72 4.51
CA ASP A 117 12.87 -13.00 4.00
C ASP A 117 11.79 -12.85 2.93
N ILE A 118 11.49 -11.62 2.50
CA ILE A 118 10.55 -11.33 1.41
C ILE A 118 11.33 -10.61 0.32
N PRO A 119 11.59 -11.26 -0.81
CA PRO A 119 12.37 -10.68 -1.89
C PRO A 119 11.63 -9.56 -2.65
N THR A 120 10.38 -9.28 -2.33
CA THR A 120 9.63 -8.17 -2.91
C THR A 120 10.17 -6.86 -2.41
N ASP A 121 10.90 -6.17 -3.25
CA ASP A 121 11.68 -5.01 -2.86
C ASP A 121 10.87 -3.74 -2.74
N CYS A 122 9.81 -3.58 -3.54
CA CYS A 122 9.08 -2.33 -3.60
C CYS A 122 7.60 -2.53 -3.88
N SER A 123 6.79 -1.63 -3.34
CA SER A 123 5.38 -1.49 -3.69
C SER A 123 5.07 -0.06 -4.15
N CYS A 124 4.06 0.07 -4.98
CA CYS A 124 3.59 1.34 -5.50
C CYS A 124 2.08 1.43 -5.36
N PHE A 125 1.63 2.55 -4.85
CA PHE A 125 0.23 2.97 -4.84
C PHE A 125 0.08 4.12 -5.83
N ILE A 126 -0.87 4.01 -6.76
CA ILE A 126 -1.18 5.08 -7.71
C ILE A 126 -2.64 5.44 -7.49
N SER A 127 -2.89 6.55 -6.81
CA SER A 127 -4.23 7.01 -6.45
C SER A 127 -4.70 8.07 -7.44
N VAL A 128 -5.33 7.63 -8.53
CA VAL A 128 -5.77 8.52 -9.61
C VAL A 128 -7.14 9.09 -9.27
N PRO A 129 -7.28 10.42 -9.06
CA PRO A 129 -8.57 11.02 -8.76
C PRO A 129 -9.54 10.83 -9.93
N VAL A 130 -10.78 10.43 -9.62
CA VAL A 130 -11.91 10.42 -10.55
C VAL A 130 -12.75 11.69 -10.35
N ASP A 131 -13.02 12.00 -9.08
CA ASP A 131 -13.65 13.23 -8.61
C ASP A 131 -13.22 13.52 -7.16
N ASP A 132 -13.90 14.45 -6.46
CA ASP A 132 -13.55 14.86 -5.09
C ASP A 132 -13.82 13.77 -4.04
N SER A 133 -14.59 12.76 -4.36
CA SER A 133 -15.06 11.71 -3.45
C SER A 133 -14.70 10.30 -3.89
N THR A 134 -14.06 10.15 -5.05
CA THR A 134 -13.78 8.84 -5.64
C THR A 134 -12.42 8.86 -6.33
N HIS A 135 -11.64 7.81 -6.16
CA HIS A 135 -10.42 7.61 -6.93
C HIS A 135 -10.27 6.16 -7.40
N MET A 136 -9.45 5.96 -8.42
CA MET A 136 -8.99 4.66 -8.85
C MET A 136 -7.64 4.38 -8.21
N LEU A 137 -7.57 3.38 -7.35
CA LEU A 137 -6.32 2.92 -6.79
C LEU A 137 -5.74 1.78 -7.63
N PHE A 138 -4.49 1.93 -8.03
CA PHE A 138 -3.67 0.85 -8.55
C PHE A 138 -2.62 0.50 -7.51
N PHE A 139 -2.57 -0.75 -7.11
CA PHE A 139 -1.54 -1.28 -6.24
C PHE A 139 -0.62 -2.20 -7.04
N GLY A 140 0.66 -1.97 -6.98
CA GLY A 140 1.66 -2.74 -7.69
C GLY A 140 2.82 -3.17 -6.79
N VAL A 141 3.35 -4.33 -7.07
CA VAL A 141 4.59 -4.83 -6.48
C VAL A 141 5.54 -5.26 -7.59
N TRP A 142 6.82 -5.10 -7.37
CA TRP A 142 7.85 -5.61 -8.28
C TRP A 142 9.09 -6.03 -7.50
N ASP A 143 9.86 -6.89 -8.12
CA ASP A 143 11.09 -7.42 -7.56
C ASP A 143 12.29 -7.06 -8.45
N GLU A 144 13.38 -6.63 -7.83
CA GLU A 144 14.62 -6.28 -8.56
C GLU A 144 15.30 -7.50 -9.18
N THR A 145 15.09 -8.68 -8.61
CA THR A 145 15.64 -9.94 -9.13
C THR A 145 14.85 -10.48 -10.33
N GLY A 146 13.67 -9.93 -10.60
CA GLY A 146 12.85 -10.27 -11.76
C GLY A 146 11.76 -11.31 -11.51
N THR A 147 11.56 -11.78 -10.28
CA THR A 147 10.49 -12.72 -9.93
C THR A 147 9.77 -12.24 -8.68
N VAL A 148 8.53 -11.82 -8.82
CA VAL A 148 7.70 -11.40 -7.69
C VAL A 148 7.30 -12.60 -6.85
N THR A 149 7.53 -12.53 -5.55
CA THR A 149 6.97 -13.52 -4.63
C THR A 149 5.45 -13.43 -4.67
N PRO A 150 4.73 -14.54 -4.85
CA PRO A 150 3.28 -14.51 -4.86
C PRO A 150 2.72 -13.85 -3.62
N MET A 151 1.90 -12.84 -3.82
CA MET A 151 1.15 -12.14 -2.76
C MET A 151 -0.17 -12.87 -2.44
N ASP A 152 -0.26 -14.14 -2.82
CA ASP A 152 -1.49 -14.94 -2.75
C ASP A 152 -2.10 -14.97 -1.36
N ARG A 153 -1.28 -14.94 -0.31
CA ARG A 153 -1.79 -14.90 1.07
C ARG A 153 -2.55 -13.62 1.42
N TYR A 154 -2.26 -12.52 0.71
CA TYR A 154 -2.90 -11.23 0.96
C TYR A 154 -4.10 -10.97 0.04
N PHE A 155 -4.09 -11.60 -1.15
CA PHE A 155 -5.05 -11.32 -2.22
C PHE A 155 -5.67 -12.59 -2.82
N ALA A 156 -5.53 -13.73 -2.15
CA ALA A 156 -6.05 -15.00 -2.64
C ALA A 156 -7.57 -14.93 -2.92
N GLY A 157 -7.95 -15.30 -4.13
CA GLY A 157 -9.34 -15.33 -4.55
C GLY A 157 -9.97 -13.97 -4.82
N LEU A 158 -9.19 -12.88 -4.80
CA LEU A 158 -9.66 -11.56 -5.19
C LEU A 158 -9.45 -11.32 -6.70
N ASP A 159 -10.37 -10.58 -7.31
CA ASP A 159 -10.23 -10.17 -8.70
C ASP A 159 -9.15 -9.10 -8.81
N PRO A 160 -8.06 -9.31 -9.58
CA PRO A 160 -7.00 -8.33 -9.73
C PRO A 160 -7.48 -7.04 -10.43
N ASP A 161 -8.58 -7.12 -11.18
CA ASP A 161 -9.16 -5.98 -11.88
C ASP A 161 -10.19 -5.22 -11.05
N ASP A 162 -10.68 -5.80 -9.95
CA ASP A 162 -11.54 -5.14 -8.99
C ASP A 162 -11.47 -5.83 -7.63
N LEU A 163 -10.49 -5.46 -6.80
CA LEU A 163 -10.29 -6.03 -5.48
C LEU A 163 -11.48 -5.86 -4.53
N LEU A 164 -12.36 -4.90 -4.81
CA LEU A 164 -13.57 -4.63 -4.03
C LEU A 164 -14.83 -5.23 -4.65
N ALA A 165 -14.71 -5.96 -5.77
CA ALA A 165 -15.86 -6.59 -6.41
C ALA A 165 -16.63 -7.45 -5.39
N GLY A 166 -17.89 -7.15 -5.23
CA GLY A 166 -18.82 -7.85 -4.34
C GLY A 166 -19.23 -7.03 -3.11
N ASP A 167 -19.10 -7.58 -1.93
CA ASP A 167 -19.81 -7.15 -0.74
C ASP A 167 -19.08 -6.13 0.15
N PHE A 168 -18.61 -5.02 -0.40
CA PHE A 168 -18.02 -3.94 0.39
C PHE A 168 -18.91 -2.70 0.34
N HIS A 169 -19.95 -2.67 1.17
CA HIS A 169 -20.89 -1.55 1.23
C HIS A 169 -21.52 -1.38 2.63
N ARG A 170 -22.08 -0.21 2.89
CA ARG A 170 -22.67 0.14 4.19
C ARG A 170 -23.72 -0.85 4.69
N GLY A 171 -24.52 -1.44 3.79
CA GLY A 171 -25.62 -2.34 4.15
C GLY A 171 -25.18 -3.65 4.78
N ASN A 172 -23.93 -4.05 4.59
CA ASN A 172 -23.31 -5.24 5.21
C ASN A 172 -22.13 -4.90 6.13
N ASN A 173 -22.08 -3.66 6.63
CA ASN A 173 -20.95 -3.14 7.42
C ASN A 173 -19.60 -3.30 6.70
N TRP A 174 -19.56 -3.08 5.39
CA TRP A 174 -18.37 -3.25 4.53
C TRP A 174 -17.72 -4.64 4.63
N GLY A 175 -18.52 -5.67 4.92
CA GLY A 175 -18.04 -7.05 5.08
C GLY A 175 -17.25 -7.30 6.36
N GLN A 176 -17.36 -6.42 7.37
CA GLN A 176 -16.67 -6.57 8.65
C GLN A 176 -17.17 -7.79 9.43
N ASP A 177 -16.26 -8.68 9.81
CA ASP A 177 -16.53 -9.88 10.60
C ASP A 177 -16.39 -9.60 12.10
N ARG A 178 -17.53 -9.55 12.80
CA ARG A 178 -17.59 -9.31 14.24
C ARG A 178 -17.15 -10.50 15.08
N GLU A 179 -17.26 -11.72 14.57
CA GLU A 179 -16.78 -12.92 15.25
C GLU A 179 -15.26 -12.97 15.21
N ALA A 180 -14.66 -12.67 14.06
CA ALA A 180 -13.22 -12.51 13.94
C ALA A 180 -12.67 -11.47 14.90
N MET A 181 -13.37 -10.32 15.06
CA MET A 181 -12.99 -9.29 16.04
C MET A 181 -13.03 -9.82 17.47
N ALA A 182 -14.08 -10.55 17.83
CA ALA A 182 -14.19 -11.19 19.16
C ALA A 182 -13.08 -12.24 19.38
N GLY A 183 -12.61 -12.86 18.29
CA GLY A 183 -11.46 -13.78 18.28
C GLY A 183 -10.08 -13.10 18.29
N GLY A 184 -10.04 -11.75 18.29
CA GLY A 184 -8.81 -10.97 18.39
C GLY A 184 -8.30 -10.36 17.07
N HIS A 185 -9.05 -10.48 15.96
CA HIS A 185 -8.73 -9.75 14.74
C HIS A 185 -9.11 -8.27 14.89
N PHE A 186 -8.13 -7.38 14.80
CA PHE A 186 -8.30 -5.97 15.16
C PHE A 186 -9.46 -5.29 14.39
N SER A 187 -9.43 -5.37 13.08
CA SER A 187 -10.38 -4.64 12.21
C SER A 187 -11.64 -5.44 11.86
N GLY A 188 -11.57 -6.77 11.87
CA GLY A 188 -12.60 -7.66 11.35
C GLY A 188 -12.67 -7.75 9.80
N PHE A 189 -11.78 -7.06 9.08
CA PHE A 189 -11.71 -7.15 7.62
C PHE A 189 -10.74 -8.25 7.22
N THR A 190 -11.25 -9.46 7.10
CA THR A 190 -10.43 -10.68 6.96
C THR A 190 -10.10 -11.06 5.52
N ARG A 191 -10.56 -10.30 4.50
CA ARG A 191 -10.38 -10.64 3.09
C ARG A 191 -9.02 -10.22 2.54
N SER A 192 -8.55 -9.02 2.87
CA SER A 192 -7.21 -8.54 2.50
C SER A 192 -6.80 -7.34 3.34
N VAL A 193 -5.50 -7.05 3.37
CA VAL A 193 -4.95 -5.83 3.99
C VAL A 193 -5.56 -4.55 3.41
N LEU A 194 -5.86 -4.51 2.11
CA LEU A 194 -6.47 -3.35 1.48
C LEU A 194 -7.92 -3.13 1.90
N HIS A 195 -8.66 -4.18 2.27
CA HIS A 195 -10.00 -4.02 2.84
C HIS A 195 -9.96 -3.38 4.22
N GLU A 196 -8.91 -3.62 5.00
CA GLU A 196 -8.71 -2.94 6.27
C GLU A 196 -8.50 -1.44 6.07
N ASP A 197 -7.65 -1.05 5.12
CA ASP A 197 -7.41 0.35 4.78
C ASP A 197 -8.70 1.05 4.38
N LEU A 198 -9.46 0.44 3.49
CA LEU A 198 -10.72 0.98 3.00
C LEU A 198 -11.81 1.08 4.07
N GLY A 199 -11.78 0.17 5.05
CA GLY A 199 -12.73 0.18 6.15
C GLY A 199 -12.56 1.34 7.12
N VAL A 200 -11.42 2.02 7.10
CA VAL A 200 -11.10 3.17 7.96
C VAL A 200 -11.03 4.50 7.19
N GLN A 201 -11.09 4.49 5.88
CA GLN A 201 -11.17 5.65 4.98
C GLN A 201 -12.61 6.08 4.72
#